data_d545625ba8d82253324ddbb7f02cff34
#
_entry.id   d545625ba8d82253324ddbb7f02cff34
#
_cell.length_a   1.000
_cell.length_b   1.000
_cell.length_c   1.000
_cell.angle_alpha   90.00
_cell.angle_beta   90.00
_cell.angle_gamma   90.00
#
_symmetry.space_group_name_H-M   'P 1'
#
loop_
_entity.id
_entity.type
_entity.pdbx_description
1 polymer ?
#
loop_
_entity_poly.entity_id
_entity_poly.type
_entity_poly.pdbx_seq_one_letter_code
_entity_poly.pdbx_strand_id
1 'polypeptide(L)'
;MTFVVVGGGPTGVELAGALGEIANDTLRTDFRSIDPSQARITLVEALDRILPTYPPGRSRSAKKQLEKLGVEVRTGTRVVHIDDACVKVAIGDTEERWPARTVLWAAGVEVASFVKAVAAATGAPQDKAGRVLVGPDLTIPGHPEIFVIGDAAVEPWKEGRPTPGVAQGAIQGGSYASRVIRRRLSGETTQPFRYSNHGDVAVIGRLAGVTDIPWLGPFGKQSGFFAWALWLLIHIAYLIGFANRVIVVTRWGWSFFTHGRGSRLITGEPLLPPIDTPEPPA
;
A
#
# COMPACT_ATOMS: atom_id res chain seq x y z
N MET A 1 15.83 6.39 17.78
CA MET A 1 14.54 6.70 17.12
C MET A 1 13.81 5.40 16.86
N THR A 2 12.49 5.36 17.12
CA THR A 2 11.66 4.16 16.89
C THR A 2 10.53 4.51 15.93
N PHE A 3 10.39 3.71 14.87
CA PHE A 3 9.34 3.81 13.89
C PHE A 3 8.49 2.54 13.95
N VAL A 4 7.17 2.71 13.98
CA VAL A 4 6.23 1.58 13.94
C VAL A 4 5.38 1.70 12.68
N VAL A 5 5.46 0.69 11.82
CA VAL A 5 4.61 0.58 10.63
C VAL A 5 3.51 -0.42 10.94
N VAL A 6 2.26 -0.01 10.84
CA VAL A 6 1.09 -0.83 11.19
C VAL A 6 0.42 -1.34 9.93
N GLY A 7 0.34 -2.66 9.78
CA GLY A 7 -0.24 -3.36 8.64
C GLY A 7 0.80 -4.00 7.74
N GLY A 8 0.75 -5.32 7.63
CA GLY A 8 1.66 -6.14 6.82
C GLY A 8 1.18 -6.41 5.39
N GLY A 9 0.26 -5.60 4.87
CA GLY A 9 -0.11 -5.59 3.45
C GLY A 9 0.99 -5.01 2.56
N PRO A 10 0.79 -4.95 1.23
CA PRO A 10 1.80 -4.43 0.29
C PRO A 10 2.32 -3.04 0.69
N THR A 11 1.44 -2.09 0.99
CA THR A 11 1.81 -0.72 1.39
C THR A 11 2.71 -0.70 2.63
N GLY A 12 2.37 -1.45 3.68
CA GLY A 12 3.17 -1.49 4.90
C GLY A 12 4.52 -2.15 4.70
N VAL A 13 4.58 -3.21 3.90
CA VAL A 13 5.82 -3.90 3.55
C VAL A 13 6.75 -2.98 2.74
N GLU A 14 6.24 -2.29 1.73
CA GLU A 14 6.99 -1.33 0.91
C GLU A 14 7.49 -0.14 1.74
N LEU A 15 6.64 0.38 2.62
CA LEU A 15 6.97 1.49 3.51
C LEU A 15 8.04 1.11 4.53
N ALA A 16 7.91 -0.06 5.16
CA ALA A 16 8.90 -0.58 6.11
C ALA A 16 10.26 -0.84 5.43
N GLY A 17 10.23 -1.40 4.22
CA GLY A 17 11.43 -1.60 3.41
C GLY A 17 12.12 -0.28 3.03
N ALA A 18 11.36 0.71 2.59
CA ALA A 18 11.88 2.05 2.28
C ALA A 18 12.51 2.72 3.50
N LEU A 19 11.89 2.61 4.69
CA LEU A 19 12.47 3.12 5.94
C LEU A 19 13.78 2.41 6.29
N GLY A 20 13.85 1.08 6.11
CA GLY A 20 15.07 0.30 6.32
C GLY A 20 16.21 0.76 5.41
N GLU A 21 15.94 1.00 4.13
CA GLU A 21 16.93 1.54 3.19
C GLU A 21 17.35 2.97 3.54
N ILE A 22 16.40 3.84 3.89
CA ILE A 22 16.69 5.22 4.28
C ILE A 22 17.63 5.23 5.49
N ALA A 23 17.33 4.45 6.52
CA ALA A 23 18.11 4.42 7.75
C ALA A 23 19.51 3.82 7.56
N ASN A 24 19.62 2.72 6.82
CA ASN A 24 20.85 1.93 6.76
C ASN A 24 21.74 2.23 5.56
N ASP A 25 21.22 2.85 4.50
CA ASP A 25 21.96 3.17 3.28
C ASP A 25 21.93 4.68 2.98
N THR A 26 20.74 5.24 2.71
CA THR A 26 20.62 6.59 2.13
C THR A 26 21.11 7.70 3.07
N LEU A 27 20.74 7.67 4.34
CA LEU A 27 21.04 8.73 5.31
C LEU A 27 22.22 8.41 6.22
N ARG A 28 22.88 7.29 6.04
CA ARG A 28 23.92 6.79 6.94
C ARG A 28 25.03 7.80 7.24
N THR A 29 25.36 8.66 6.30
CA THR A 29 26.44 9.66 6.42
C THR A 29 25.97 11.10 6.41
N ASP A 30 24.67 11.35 6.46
CA ASP A 30 24.12 12.69 6.29
C ASP A 30 24.05 13.52 7.58
N PHE A 31 24.06 12.84 8.72
CA PHE A 31 23.94 13.50 10.02
C PHE A 31 25.24 13.41 10.83
N ARG A 32 25.56 14.50 11.55
CA ARG A 32 26.74 14.57 12.43
C ARG A 32 26.39 14.22 13.87
N SER A 33 25.15 14.48 14.28
CA SER A 33 24.69 14.35 15.69
C SER A 33 23.89 13.09 15.97
N ILE A 34 23.41 12.39 14.94
CA ILE A 34 22.64 11.16 15.07
C ILE A 34 23.17 10.12 14.09
N ASP A 35 23.07 8.86 14.47
CA ASP A 35 23.34 7.70 13.60
C ASP A 35 22.01 7.10 13.15
N PRO A 36 21.59 7.32 11.89
CA PRO A 36 20.34 6.78 11.37
C PRO A 36 20.26 5.25 11.42
N SER A 37 21.38 4.53 11.37
CA SER A 37 21.42 3.06 11.43
C SER A 37 20.97 2.50 12.78
N GLN A 38 20.92 3.34 13.84
CA GLN A 38 20.35 2.96 15.13
C GLN A 38 18.83 3.12 15.20
N ALA A 39 18.19 3.50 14.11
CA ALA A 39 16.73 3.56 14.04
C ALA A 39 16.13 2.15 14.19
N ARG A 40 15.21 2.00 15.10
CA ARG A 40 14.43 0.76 15.27
C ARG A 40 13.17 0.87 14.42
N ILE A 41 13.04 0.00 13.43
CA ILE A 41 11.89 -0.03 12.52
C ILE A 41 11.16 -1.35 12.76
N THR A 42 9.92 -1.27 13.19
CA THR A 42 9.09 -2.46 13.46
C THR A 42 7.86 -2.44 12.57
N LEU A 43 7.66 -3.48 11.77
CA LEU A 43 6.43 -3.74 11.04
C LEU A 43 5.52 -4.66 11.85
N VAL A 44 4.32 -4.19 12.15
CA VAL A 44 3.33 -4.90 12.98
C VAL A 44 2.19 -5.39 12.10
N GLU A 45 1.86 -6.68 12.21
CA GLU A 45 0.75 -7.32 11.50
C GLU A 45 -0.09 -8.16 12.47
N ALA A 46 -1.39 -7.96 12.44
CA ALA A 46 -2.34 -8.69 13.30
C ALA A 46 -2.49 -10.17 12.90
N LEU A 47 -2.34 -10.48 11.62
CA LEU A 47 -2.40 -11.84 11.11
C LEU A 47 -1.09 -12.61 11.40
N ASP A 48 -1.10 -13.90 11.14
CA ASP A 48 0.03 -14.81 11.33
C ASP A 48 1.20 -14.55 10.36
N ARG A 49 0.96 -13.80 9.29
CA ARG A 49 1.97 -13.50 8.25
C ARG A 49 1.71 -12.16 7.56
N ILE A 50 2.77 -11.52 7.08
CA ILE A 50 2.69 -10.37 6.17
C ILE A 50 2.29 -10.84 4.77
N LEU A 51 1.78 -9.92 3.93
CA LEU A 51 1.30 -10.19 2.58
C LEU A 51 0.33 -11.41 2.56
N PRO A 52 -0.78 -11.38 3.30
CA PRO A 52 -1.64 -12.55 3.48
C PRO A 52 -2.28 -13.04 2.19
N THR A 53 -2.43 -12.17 1.19
CA THR A 53 -2.96 -12.50 -0.15
C THR A 53 -1.96 -13.28 -1.02
N TYR A 54 -0.67 -13.23 -0.68
CA TYR A 54 0.37 -13.95 -1.41
C TYR A 54 0.54 -15.39 -0.91
N PRO A 55 1.08 -16.30 -1.74
CA PRO A 55 1.44 -17.64 -1.28
C PRO A 55 2.37 -17.61 -0.07
N PRO A 56 2.24 -18.54 0.90
CA PRO A 56 3.04 -18.54 2.13
C PRO A 56 4.57 -18.47 1.92
N GLY A 57 5.06 -19.07 0.83
CA GLY A 57 6.48 -18.98 0.45
C GLY A 57 6.92 -17.56 0.10
N ARG A 58 6.04 -16.74 -0.48
CA ARG A 58 6.32 -15.34 -0.82
C ARG A 58 6.29 -14.47 0.43
N SER A 59 5.33 -14.69 1.33
CA SER A 59 5.29 -14.03 2.63
C SER A 59 6.57 -14.26 3.43
N ARG A 60 7.02 -15.52 3.52
CA ARG A 60 8.30 -15.85 4.19
C ARG A 60 9.51 -15.19 3.52
N SER A 61 9.54 -15.14 2.19
CA SER A 61 10.62 -14.47 1.46
C SER A 61 10.61 -12.96 1.71
N ALA A 62 9.45 -12.33 1.70
CA ALA A 62 9.29 -10.91 2.00
C ALA A 62 9.77 -10.58 3.42
N LYS A 63 9.36 -11.37 4.42
CA LYS A 63 9.82 -11.22 5.80
C LYS A 63 11.34 -11.26 5.90
N LYS A 64 11.98 -12.28 5.30
CA LYS A 64 13.45 -12.39 5.29
C LYS A 64 14.14 -11.21 4.61
N GLN A 65 13.54 -10.64 3.56
CA GLN A 65 14.10 -9.48 2.87
C GLN A 65 13.99 -8.22 3.76
N LEU A 66 12.87 -8.00 4.46
CA LEU A 66 12.72 -6.91 5.43
C LEU A 66 13.71 -7.03 6.58
N GLU A 67 13.87 -8.24 7.15
CA GLU A 67 14.81 -8.50 8.23
C GLU A 67 16.27 -8.20 7.82
N LYS A 68 16.63 -8.46 6.56
CA LYS A 68 17.95 -8.07 6.01
C LYS A 68 18.14 -6.55 5.91
N LEU A 69 17.06 -5.78 5.79
CA LEU A 69 17.08 -4.32 5.81
C LEU A 69 17.03 -3.75 7.23
N GLY A 70 17.14 -4.58 8.26
CA GLY A 70 17.10 -4.16 9.67
C GLY A 70 15.68 -3.87 10.19
N VAL A 71 14.64 -4.32 9.48
CA VAL A 71 13.25 -4.18 9.92
C VAL A 71 12.85 -5.37 10.75
N GLU A 72 12.36 -5.12 11.97
CA GLU A 72 11.75 -6.13 12.81
C GLU A 72 10.32 -6.40 12.35
N VAL A 73 9.96 -7.67 12.07
CA VAL A 73 8.61 -8.04 11.62
C VAL A 73 7.89 -8.82 12.71
N ARG A 74 6.85 -8.20 13.29
CA ARG A 74 5.99 -8.75 14.34
C ARG A 74 4.63 -9.13 13.77
N THR A 75 4.39 -10.42 13.59
CA THR A 75 3.10 -10.98 13.18
C THR A 75 2.33 -11.49 14.41
N GLY A 76 1.02 -11.72 14.28
CA GLY A 76 0.16 -12.07 15.41
C GLY A 76 0.06 -10.96 16.45
N THR A 77 0.35 -9.72 16.06
CA THR A 77 0.46 -8.56 16.94
C THR A 77 -0.49 -7.47 16.47
N ARG A 78 -1.47 -7.12 17.28
CA ARG A 78 -2.49 -6.14 16.93
C ARG A 78 -2.26 -4.84 17.69
N VAL A 79 -2.21 -3.71 16.98
CA VAL A 79 -2.21 -2.39 17.59
C VAL A 79 -3.59 -2.09 18.17
N VAL A 80 -3.63 -1.73 19.45
CA VAL A 80 -4.88 -1.47 20.19
C VAL A 80 -5.02 -0.02 20.63
N HIS A 81 -3.90 0.73 20.72
CA HIS A 81 -3.92 2.15 21.08
C HIS A 81 -2.64 2.83 20.57
N ILE A 82 -2.77 4.10 20.20
CA ILE A 82 -1.65 4.95 19.82
C ILE A 82 -1.82 6.28 20.54
N ASP A 83 -0.77 6.75 21.19
CA ASP A 83 -0.66 8.09 21.75
C ASP A 83 0.62 8.79 21.25
N ASP A 84 0.92 9.98 21.72
CA ASP A 84 2.07 10.80 21.34
C ASP A 84 3.44 10.23 21.76
N ALA A 85 3.45 9.28 22.68
CA ALA A 85 4.65 8.69 23.27
C ALA A 85 4.82 7.21 22.98
N CYS A 86 3.72 6.47 22.68
CA CYS A 86 3.79 5.02 22.54
C CYS A 86 2.71 4.42 21.65
N VAL A 87 2.98 3.18 21.27
CA VAL A 87 2.02 2.25 20.67
C VAL A 87 1.76 1.12 21.67
N LYS A 88 0.48 0.84 21.98
CA LYS A 88 0.10 -0.37 22.71
C LYS A 88 -0.27 -1.46 21.73
N VAL A 89 0.26 -2.64 21.94
CA VAL A 89 0.01 -3.81 21.11
C VAL A 89 -0.53 -4.95 21.95
N ALA A 90 -1.42 -5.75 21.37
CA ALA A 90 -1.91 -7.00 21.94
C ALA A 90 -1.26 -8.18 21.22
N ILE A 91 -0.69 -9.11 21.99
CA ILE A 91 -0.06 -10.33 21.53
C ILE A 91 -0.71 -11.49 22.31
N GLY A 92 -1.63 -12.21 21.67
CA GLY A 92 -2.51 -13.13 22.39
C GLY A 92 -3.33 -12.37 23.44
N ASP A 93 -3.22 -12.80 24.70
CA ASP A 93 -3.92 -12.23 25.85
C ASP A 93 -3.10 -11.17 26.62
N THR A 94 -1.91 -10.84 26.13
CA THR A 94 -1.01 -9.87 26.78
C THR A 94 -0.97 -8.56 26.00
N GLU A 95 -0.86 -7.45 26.75
CA GLU A 95 -0.63 -6.13 26.16
C GLU A 95 0.78 -5.65 26.51
N GLU A 96 1.45 -5.10 25.50
CA GLU A 96 2.75 -4.46 25.64
C GLU A 96 2.67 -2.99 25.26
N ARG A 97 3.51 -2.16 25.86
CA ARG A 97 3.67 -0.75 25.52
C ARG A 97 5.04 -0.51 24.90
N TRP A 98 5.05 -0.06 23.65
CA TRP A 98 6.28 0.22 22.92
C TRP A 98 6.48 1.73 22.77
N PRO A 99 7.55 2.32 23.33
CA PRO A 99 7.86 3.72 23.11
C PRO A 99 8.12 3.99 21.63
N ALA A 100 7.28 4.83 21.02
CA ALA A 100 7.41 5.24 19.63
C ALA A 100 6.71 6.59 19.43
N ARG A 101 7.35 7.51 18.70
CA ARG A 101 6.79 8.81 18.35
C ARG A 101 6.41 8.91 16.88
N THR A 102 6.87 7.98 16.06
CA THR A 102 6.54 7.94 14.64
C THR A 102 5.82 6.65 14.33
N VAL A 103 4.55 6.76 14.00
CA VAL A 103 3.69 5.64 13.63
C VAL A 103 3.15 5.89 12.24
N LEU A 104 3.38 4.92 11.35
CA LEU A 104 2.88 4.95 9.98
C LEU A 104 1.77 3.91 9.87
N TRP A 105 0.54 4.41 9.70
CA TRP A 105 -0.64 3.55 9.61
C TRP A 105 -0.87 3.14 8.15
N ALA A 106 -0.65 1.87 7.86
CA ALA A 106 -0.86 1.24 6.55
C ALA A 106 -1.91 0.10 6.61
N ALA A 107 -2.69 0.03 7.69
CA ALA A 107 -3.69 -1.00 7.93
C ALA A 107 -5.09 -0.49 7.65
N GLY A 108 -5.71 -1.03 6.58
CA GLY A 108 -7.08 -0.69 6.21
C GLY A 108 -7.21 0.68 5.52
N VAL A 109 -8.25 0.77 4.71
CA VAL A 109 -8.65 1.99 4.00
C VAL A 109 -10.15 2.18 4.23
N GLU A 110 -10.55 3.40 4.56
CA GLU A 110 -11.96 3.79 4.61
C GLU A 110 -12.32 4.59 3.37
N VAL A 111 -13.59 4.49 2.96
CA VAL A 111 -14.11 5.32 1.87
C VAL A 111 -14.21 6.78 2.29
N ALA A 112 -13.97 7.69 1.35
CA ALA A 112 -14.12 9.12 1.58
C ALA A 112 -15.56 9.48 1.99
N SER A 113 -15.71 10.54 2.78
CA SER A 113 -17.02 11.04 3.23
C SER A 113 -18.00 11.31 2.08
N PHE A 114 -17.48 11.73 0.92
CA PHE A 114 -18.27 11.91 -0.30
C PHE A 114 -19.01 10.63 -0.74
N VAL A 115 -18.35 9.46 -0.66
CA VAL A 115 -18.96 8.17 -1.01
C VAL A 115 -20.13 7.86 -0.07
N LYS A 116 -19.96 8.15 1.23
CA LYS A 116 -21.05 8.00 2.23
C LYS A 116 -22.23 8.93 1.91
N ALA A 117 -21.95 10.17 1.49
CA ALA A 117 -22.99 11.13 1.08
C ALA A 117 -23.74 10.67 -0.17
N VAL A 118 -23.04 10.16 -1.18
CA VAL A 118 -23.66 9.58 -2.39
C VAL A 118 -24.56 8.40 -2.03
N ALA A 119 -24.09 7.48 -1.19
CA ALA A 119 -24.87 6.33 -0.77
C ALA A 119 -26.14 6.75 0.01
N ALA A 120 -26.03 7.75 0.89
CA ALA A 120 -27.17 8.30 1.60
C ALA A 120 -28.19 8.95 0.68
N ALA A 121 -27.74 9.73 -0.32
CA ALA A 121 -28.61 10.42 -1.27
C ALA A 121 -29.35 9.47 -2.23
N THR A 122 -28.74 8.32 -2.55
CA THR A 122 -29.28 7.34 -3.50
C THR A 122 -29.95 6.14 -2.80
N GLY A 123 -29.83 6.00 -1.50
CA GLY A 123 -30.24 4.80 -0.78
C GLY A 123 -29.40 3.57 -1.11
N ALA A 124 -28.19 3.74 -1.70
CA ALA A 124 -27.36 2.63 -2.11
C ALA A 124 -26.85 1.81 -0.91
N PRO A 125 -26.94 0.47 -0.96
CA PRO A 125 -26.42 -0.38 0.09
C PRO A 125 -24.89 -0.29 0.17
N GLN A 126 -24.35 -0.38 1.38
CA GLN A 126 -22.93 -0.31 1.66
C GLN A 126 -22.47 -1.56 2.44
N ASP A 127 -21.19 -1.92 2.28
CA ASP A 127 -20.56 -2.92 3.13
C ASP A 127 -20.10 -2.31 4.48
N LYS A 128 -19.49 -3.13 5.34
CA LYS A 128 -18.97 -2.70 6.65
C LYS A 128 -17.87 -1.64 6.56
N ALA A 129 -17.16 -1.53 5.43
CA ALA A 129 -16.12 -0.53 5.18
C ALA A 129 -16.69 0.76 4.53
N GLY A 130 -18.03 0.81 4.31
CA GLY A 130 -18.71 1.93 3.68
C GLY A 130 -18.63 1.95 2.16
N ARG A 131 -18.11 0.88 1.52
CA ARG A 131 -18.06 0.76 0.06
C ARG A 131 -19.45 0.50 -0.49
N VAL A 132 -19.79 1.13 -1.62
CA VAL A 132 -21.08 0.99 -2.28
C VAL A 132 -21.19 -0.34 -3.01
N LEU A 133 -22.27 -1.07 -2.79
CA LEU A 133 -22.59 -2.28 -3.55
C LEU A 133 -23.14 -1.87 -4.92
N VAL A 134 -22.39 -2.14 -5.98
CA VAL A 134 -22.77 -1.80 -7.35
C VAL A 134 -23.34 -2.99 -8.11
N GLY A 135 -24.11 -2.69 -9.14
CA GLY A 135 -24.62 -3.67 -10.08
C GLY A 135 -23.53 -4.23 -11.03
N PRO A 136 -23.91 -5.20 -11.87
CA PRO A 136 -22.98 -5.81 -12.85
C PRO A 136 -22.41 -4.84 -13.89
N ASP A 137 -23.00 -3.67 -14.02
CA ASP A 137 -22.58 -2.58 -14.89
C ASP A 137 -21.82 -1.47 -14.18
N LEU A 138 -21.46 -1.70 -12.90
CA LEU A 138 -20.75 -0.79 -12.00
C LEU A 138 -21.55 0.49 -11.68
N THR A 139 -22.86 0.47 -11.84
CA THR A 139 -23.74 1.56 -11.41
C THR A 139 -24.41 1.26 -10.10
N ILE A 140 -24.92 2.31 -9.43
CA ILE A 140 -25.76 2.16 -8.25
C ILE A 140 -27.11 1.57 -8.67
N PRO A 141 -27.62 0.53 -8.01
CA PRO A 141 -28.96 -0.01 -8.30
C PRO A 141 -30.05 1.09 -8.21
N GLY A 142 -30.82 1.23 -9.27
CA GLY A 142 -31.82 2.31 -9.41
C GLY A 142 -31.29 3.64 -9.95
N HIS A 143 -29.96 3.79 -10.09
CA HIS A 143 -29.30 5.00 -10.57
C HIS A 143 -28.27 4.66 -11.67
N PRO A 144 -28.75 4.31 -12.89
CA PRO A 144 -27.87 3.87 -13.98
C PRO A 144 -26.92 4.97 -14.49
N GLU A 145 -27.15 6.21 -14.12
CA GLU A 145 -26.31 7.38 -14.44
C GLU A 145 -25.12 7.52 -13.47
N ILE A 146 -25.11 6.83 -12.32
CA ILE A 146 -24.06 6.95 -11.29
C ILE A 146 -23.20 5.70 -11.28
N PHE A 147 -21.96 5.87 -11.71
CA PHE A 147 -20.93 4.82 -11.64
C PHE A 147 -20.11 4.96 -10.35
N VAL A 148 -19.87 3.84 -9.65
CA VAL A 148 -18.92 3.77 -8.53
C VAL A 148 -17.92 2.64 -8.82
N ILE A 149 -16.62 2.96 -8.76
CA ILE A 149 -15.54 2.06 -9.17
C ILE A 149 -14.37 2.08 -8.17
N GLY A 150 -13.50 1.08 -8.26
CA GLY A 150 -12.28 0.98 -7.45
C GLY A 150 -12.60 0.83 -5.95
N ASP A 151 -11.78 1.45 -5.10
CA ASP A 151 -11.86 1.30 -3.64
C ASP A 151 -13.15 1.83 -3.02
N ALA A 152 -13.95 2.61 -3.76
CA ALA A 152 -15.25 3.10 -3.32
C ALA A 152 -16.38 2.07 -3.53
N ALA A 153 -16.16 1.04 -4.33
CA ALA A 153 -17.16 0.07 -4.76
C ALA A 153 -16.91 -1.35 -4.23
N VAL A 154 -17.99 -2.09 -4.07
CA VAL A 154 -17.97 -3.56 -3.98
C VAL A 154 -18.36 -4.08 -5.36
N GLU A 155 -17.36 -4.23 -6.22
CA GLU A 155 -17.56 -4.74 -7.58
C GLU A 155 -17.68 -6.27 -7.56
N PRO A 156 -18.64 -6.87 -8.27
CA PRO A 156 -18.81 -8.32 -8.30
C PRO A 156 -17.62 -9.00 -8.99
N TRP A 157 -17.10 -10.07 -8.38
CA TRP A 157 -16.06 -10.93 -8.95
C TRP A 157 -16.44 -12.41 -8.79
N LYS A 158 -15.48 -13.30 -8.76
CA LYS A 158 -15.68 -14.75 -8.69
C LYS A 158 -16.20 -15.19 -7.33
N GLU A 159 -17.14 -16.15 -7.32
CA GLU A 159 -17.61 -16.86 -6.12
C GLU A 159 -18.18 -15.94 -5.02
N GLY A 160 -18.81 -14.83 -5.43
CA GLY A 160 -19.38 -13.87 -4.48
C GLY A 160 -18.34 -13.02 -3.74
N ARG A 161 -17.05 -13.12 -4.08
CA ARG A 161 -16.02 -12.23 -3.56
C ARG A 161 -15.97 -10.94 -4.33
N PRO A 162 -15.73 -9.81 -3.66
CA PRO A 162 -15.54 -8.54 -4.34
C PRO A 162 -14.20 -8.50 -5.08
N THR A 163 -14.12 -7.65 -6.09
CA THR A 163 -12.84 -7.26 -6.71
C THR A 163 -11.88 -6.76 -5.64
N PRO A 164 -10.62 -7.21 -5.63
CA PRO A 164 -9.63 -6.68 -4.68
C PRO A 164 -9.45 -5.17 -4.82
N GLY A 165 -9.29 -4.48 -3.68
CA GLY A 165 -8.99 -3.03 -3.63
C GLY A 165 -7.55 -2.76 -4.05
N VAL A 166 -7.28 -2.88 -5.33
CA VAL A 166 -5.97 -2.66 -5.95
C VAL A 166 -6.13 -1.82 -7.23
N ALA A 167 -5.07 -1.12 -7.61
CA ALA A 167 -5.08 -0.22 -8.75
C ALA A 167 -5.62 -0.86 -10.05
N GLN A 168 -5.32 -2.13 -10.31
CA GLN A 168 -5.81 -2.83 -11.50
C GLN A 168 -7.34 -2.99 -11.52
N GLY A 169 -8.00 -3.13 -10.36
CA GLY A 169 -9.47 -3.13 -10.27
C GLY A 169 -10.03 -1.76 -10.68
N ALA A 170 -9.50 -0.69 -10.13
CA ALA A 170 -9.92 0.67 -10.45
C ALA A 170 -9.68 1.03 -11.93
N ILE A 171 -8.53 0.65 -12.52
CA ILE A 171 -8.21 0.90 -13.94
C ILE A 171 -9.18 0.13 -14.86
N GLN A 172 -9.46 -1.13 -14.56
CA GLN A 172 -10.39 -1.94 -15.34
C GLN A 172 -11.83 -1.43 -15.20
N GLY A 173 -12.25 -1.08 -13.98
CA GLY A 173 -13.55 -0.46 -13.72
C GLY A 173 -13.74 0.86 -14.47
N GLY A 174 -12.76 1.77 -14.45
CA GLY A 174 -12.79 3.02 -15.18
C GLY A 174 -12.85 2.83 -16.71
N SER A 175 -12.06 1.89 -17.24
CA SER A 175 -12.09 1.54 -18.65
C SER A 175 -13.43 0.94 -19.08
N TYR A 176 -14.04 0.14 -18.21
CA TYR A 176 -15.35 -0.44 -18.43
C TYR A 176 -16.44 0.63 -18.39
N ALA A 177 -16.49 1.47 -17.37
CA ALA A 177 -17.46 2.56 -17.24
C ALA A 177 -17.42 3.50 -18.45
N SER A 178 -16.23 3.91 -18.90
CA SER A 178 -16.04 4.70 -20.13
C SER A 178 -16.64 4.02 -21.36
N ARG A 179 -16.50 2.71 -21.50
CA ARG A 179 -17.08 1.94 -22.61
C ARG A 179 -18.59 1.86 -22.51
N VAL A 180 -19.14 1.64 -21.30
CA VAL A 180 -20.60 1.62 -21.09
C VAL A 180 -21.22 2.96 -21.45
N ILE A 181 -20.63 4.07 -20.99
CA ILE A 181 -21.11 5.42 -21.32
C ILE A 181 -21.18 5.64 -22.83
N ARG A 182 -20.07 5.36 -23.55
CA ARG A 182 -20.03 5.52 -25.01
C ARG A 182 -21.08 4.67 -25.73
N ARG A 183 -21.23 3.40 -25.33
CA ARG A 183 -22.22 2.50 -25.96
C ARG A 183 -23.66 2.94 -25.66
N ARG A 184 -23.95 3.38 -24.46
CA ARG A 184 -25.28 3.91 -24.09
C ARG A 184 -25.65 5.14 -24.94
N LEU A 185 -24.69 6.04 -25.20
CA LEU A 185 -24.89 7.19 -26.08
C LEU A 185 -25.19 6.79 -27.54
N SER A 186 -24.72 5.62 -27.97
CA SER A 186 -25.02 5.04 -29.29
C SER A 186 -26.25 4.11 -29.29
N GLY A 187 -26.99 4.01 -28.17
CA GLY A 187 -28.16 3.12 -28.05
C GLY A 187 -27.82 1.63 -27.95
N GLU A 188 -26.56 1.31 -27.64
CA GLU A 188 -26.07 -0.07 -27.53
C GLU A 188 -26.03 -0.56 -26.07
N THR A 189 -26.14 -1.88 -25.89
CA THR A 189 -25.98 -2.55 -24.61
C THR A 189 -24.54 -3.00 -24.37
N THR A 190 -24.15 -3.21 -23.10
CA THR A 190 -22.82 -3.68 -22.70
C THR A 190 -22.95 -4.95 -21.87
N GLN A 191 -22.01 -5.89 -22.05
CA GLN A 191 -21.90 -7.07 -21.20
C GLN A 191 -21.50 -6.66 -19.77
N PRO A 192 -21.88 -7.43 -18.74
CA PRO A 192 -21.47 -7.20 -17.37
C PRO A 192 -19.96 -7.05 -17.19
N PHE A 193 -19.55 -6.27 -16.20
CA PHE A 193 -18.16 -6.13 -15.80
C PHE A 193 -17.57 -7.50 -15.40
N ARG A 194 -16.34 -7.73 -15.82
CA ARG A 194 -15.56 -8.90 -15.44
C ARG A 194 -14.14 -8.48 -15.11
N TYR A 195 -13.79 -8.57 -13.84
CA TYR A 195 -12.43 -8.32 -13.38
C TYR A 195 -11.48 -9.43 -13.84
N SER A 196 -10.33 -9.04 -14.38
CA SER A 196 -9.24 -9.94 -14.73
C SER A 196 -8.07 -9.70 -13.75
N ASN A 197 -7.74 -10.72 -12.97
CA ASN A 197 -6.61 -10.62 -12.04
C ASN A 197 -5.29 -10.83 -12.80
N HIS A 198 -4.47 -9.79 -12.86
CA HIS A 198 -3.16 -9.83 -13.51
C HIS A 198 -2.05 -10.28 -12.56
N GLY A 199 -2.37 -10.53 -11.30
CA GLY A 199 -1.43 -10.93 -10.25
C GLY A 199 -1.00 -9.77 -9.36
N ASP A 200 -0.22 -10.11 -8.34
CA ASP A 200 0.24 -9.20 -7.32
C ASP A 200 1.76 -9.06 -7.35
N VAL A 201 2.24 -7.84 -7.17
CA VAL A 201 3.66 -7.52 -7.09
C VAL A 201 3.91 -6.55 -5.95
N ALA A 202 4.97 -6.76 -5.17
CA ALA A 202 5.39 -5.84 -4.10
C ALA A 202 6.90 -5.68 -4.10
N VAL A 203 7.36 -4.43 -3.99
CA VAL A 203 8.77 -4.10 -3.78
C VAL A 203 9.05 -4.06 -2.27
N ILE A 204 10.21 -4.56 -1.88
CA ILE A 204 10.61 -4.56 -0.47
C ILE A 204 11.80 -3.64 -0.26
N GLY A 205 12.63 -3.53 -1.26
CA GLY A 205 13.78 -2.67 -1.26
C GLY A 205 14.53 -2.78 -2.59
N ARG A 206 15.69 -2.16 -2.65
CA ARG A 206 16.52 -2.17 -3.84
C ARG A 206 16.93 -3.59 -4.20
N LEU A 207 16.58 -4.03 -5.41
CA LEU A 207 16.79 -5.40 -5.90
C LEU A 207 16.04 -6.47 -5.10
N ALA A 208 15.03 -6.08 -4.33
CA ALA A 208 14.28 -6.94 -3.45
C ALA A 208 12.77 -6.78 -3.67
N GLY A 209 12.07 -7.87 -3.95
CA GLY A 209 10.63 -7.87 -4.17
C GLY A 209 10.05 -9.28 -4.12
N VAL A 210 8.73 -9.37 -4.24
CA VAL A 210 7.98 -10.62 -4.39
C VAL A 210 6.88 -10.46 -5.42
N THR A 211 6.59 -11.53 -6.16
CA THR A 211 5.50 -11.55 -7.15
C THR A 211 4.67 -12.82 -7.02
N ASP A 212 3.38 -12.69 -7.34
CA ASP A 212 2.47 -13.79 -7.59
C ASP A 212 1.60 -13.46 -8.80
N ILE A 213 2.04 -13.89 -9.97
CA ILE A 213 1.38 -13.62 -11.25
C ILE A 213 0.88 -14.95 -11.82
N PRO A 214 -0.40 -15.31 -11.58
CA PRO A 214 -0.91 -16.66 -11.85
C PRO A 214 -0.79 -17.10 -13.31
N TRP A 215 -1.01 -16.19 -14.26
CA TRP A 215 -0.98 -16.52 -15.70
C TRP A 215 0.43 -16.80 -16.25
N LEU A 216 1.50 -16.44 -15.50
CA LEU A 216 2.89 -16.82 -15.81
C LEU A 216 3.30 -18.15 -15.17
N GLY A 217 2.39 -18.84 -14.47
CA GLY A 217 2.69 -20.11 -13.80
C GLY A 217 3.87 -20.01 -12.84
N PRO A 218 4.85 -20.94 -12.90
CA PRO A 218 6.00 -20.90 -12.00
C PRO A 218 6.88 -19.64 -12.15
N PHE A 219 6.95 -19.07 -13.35
CA PHE A 219 7.73 -17.85 -13.63
C PHE A 219 7.09 -16.60 -13.01
N GLY A 220 5.81 -16.63 -12.71
CA GLY A 220 5.12 -15.53 -12.03
C GLY A 220 5.36 -15.46 -10.52
N LYS A 221 5.95 -16.52 -9.93
CA LYS A 221 6.21 -16.64 -8.49
C LYS A 221 7.67 -16.38 -8.17
N GLN A 222 8.10 -15.14 -8.34
CA GLN A 222 9.51 -14.75 -8.15
C GLN A 222 9.73 -14.05 -6.80
N SER A 223 11.00 -13.92 -6.41
CA SER A 223 11.45 -13.10 -5.28
C SER A 223 12.86 -12.55 -5.51
N GLY A 224 13.24 -11.50 -4.77
CA GLY A 224 14.51 -10.81 -4.92
C GLY A 224 14.58 -10.02 -6.22
N PHE A 225 15.73 -10.07 -6.90
CA PHE A 225 16.02 -9.25 -8.08
C PHE A 225 15.01 -9.42 -9.22
N PHE A 226 14.64 -10.64 -9.58
CA PHE A 226 13.70 -10.87 -10.68
C PHE A 226 12.30 -10.33 -10.37
N ALA A 227 11.84 -10.44 -9.12
CA ALA A 227 10.59 -9.85 -8.70
C ALA A 227 10.66 -8.32 -8.72
N TRP A 228 11.76 -7.73 -8.28
CA TRP A 228 12.00 -6.30 -8.33
C TRP A 228 12.03 -5.77 -9.78
N ALA A 229 12.73 -6.44 -10.69
CA ALA A 229 12.79 -6.06 -12.09
C ALA A 229 11.40 -6.13 -12.76
N LEU A 230 10.63 -7.16 -12.46
CA LEU A 230 9.28 -7.31 -12.97
C LEU A 230 8.33 -6.24 -12.41
N TRP A 231 8.42 -5.94 -11.12
CA TRP A 231 7.71 -4.83 -10.49
C TRP A 231 8.02 -3.50 -11.19
N LEU A 232 9.30 -3.21 -11.42
CA LEU A 232 9.76 -2.01 -12.12
C LEU A 232 9.17 -1.89 -13.52
N LEU A 233 9.25 -2.97 -14.32
CA LEU A 233 8.71 -3.00 -15.68
C LEU A 233 7.19 -2.76 -15.73
N ILE A 234 6.45 -3.42 -14.83
CA ILE A 234 5.00 -3.28 -14.72
C ILE A 234 4.65 -1.82 -14.38
N HIS A 235 5.30 -1.24 -13.37
CA HIS A 235 4.98 0.13 -12.94
C HIS A 235 5.31 1.17 -14.02
N ILE A 236 6.43 1.03 -14.73
CA ILE A 236 6.76 1.91 -15.86
C ILE A 236 5.73 1.75 -17.00
N ALA A 237 5.30 0.52 -17.30
CA ALA A 237 4.32 0.27 -18.35
C ALA A 237 2.96 0.93 -18.06
N TYR A 238 2.53 0.94 -16.78
CA TYR A 238 1.27 1.56 -16.35
C TYR A 238 1.34 3.08 -16.18
N LEU A 239 2.53 3.70 -16.23
CA LEU A 239 2.63 5.16 -16.19
C LEU A 239 1.97 5.80 -17.41
N ILE A 240 1.16 6.83 -17.15
CA ILE A 240 0.48 7.60 -18.18
C ILE A 240 1.45 8.54 -18.89
N GLY A 241 1.42 8.55 -20.22
CA GLY A 241 2.20 9.46 -21.05
C GLY A 241 3.65 9.00 -21.29
N PHE A 242 4.05 9.06 -22.58
CA PHE A 242 5.41 8.65 -22.98
C PHE A 242 6.50 9.51 -22.33
N ALA A 243 6.34 10.82 -22.35
CA ALA A 243 7.29 11.75 -21.74
C ALA A 243 7.48 11.49 -20.25
N ASN A 244 6.39 11.22 -19.54
CA ASN A 244 6.45 10.87 -18.11
C ASN A 244 7.22 9.57 -17.87
N ARG A 245 7.03 8.54 -18.70
CA ARG A 245 7.80 7.29 -18.62
C ARG A 245 9.30 7.53 -18.78
N VAL A 246 9.70 8.33 -19.77
CA VAL A 246 11.11 8.66 -20.01
C VAL A 246 11.70 9.41 -18.80
N ILE A 247 10.99 10.41 -18.28
CA ILE A 247 11.46 11.19 -17.12
C ILE A 247 11.63 10.28 -15.90
N VAL A 248 10.66 9.42 -15.62
CA VAL A 248 10.71 8.52 -14.46
C VAL A 248 11.82 7.50 -14.61
N VAL A 249 11.96 6.85 -15.77
CA VAL A 249 13.05 5.90 -16.04
C VAL A 249 14.42 6.55 -15.86
N THR A 250 14.60 7.76 -16.42
CA THR A 250 15.87 8.51 -16.29
C THR A 250 16.17 8.87 -14.85
N ARG A 251 15.19 9.38 -14.10
CA ARG A 251 15.35 9.74 -12.68
C ARG A 251 15.62 8.52 -11.80
N TRP A 252 14.90 7.44 -12.01
CA TRP A 252 15.11 6.19 -11.26
C TRP A 252 16.45 5.56 -11.59
N GLY A 253 16.83 5.52 -12.86
CA GLY A 253 18.15 5.07 -13.28
C GLY A 253 19.26 5.89 -12.65
N TRP A 254 19.16 7.22 -12.72
CA TRP A 254 20.13 8.10 -12.08
C TRP A 254 20.22 7.86 -10.58
N SER A 255 19.08 7.87 -9.88
CA SER A 255 19.03 7.59 -8.44
C SER A 255 19.59 6.21 -8.08
N PHE A 256 19.33 5.21 -8.92
CA PHE A 256 19.84 3.85 -8.72
C PHE A 256 21.38 3.80 -8.79
N PHE A 257 22.01 4.44 -9.78
CA PHE A 257 23.46 4.38 -9.96
C PHE A 257 24.22 5.33 -9.05
N THR A 258 23.68 6.52 -8.77
CA THR A 258 24.36 7.54 -7.97
C THR A 258 24.06 7.44 -6.47
N HIS A 259 23.21 6.49 -6.02
CA HIS A 259 22.65 6.49 -4.66
C HIS A 259 22.05 7.86 -4.33
N GLY A 260 21.47 8.47 -5.36
CA GLY A 260 20.96 9.83 -5.36
C GLY A 260 19.95 10.05 -4.24
N ARG A 261 20.33 10.95 -3.38
CA ARG A 261 19.61 11.32 -2.18
C ARG A 261 18.50 12.29 -2.59
N GLY A 262 17.34 11.79 -2.88
CA GLY A 262 16.21 12.56 -3.44
C GLY A 262 15.65 13.45 -2.40
N SER A 263 15.04 13.66 -1.58
CA SER A 263 14.52 14.71 -0.69
C SER A 263 15.23 14.69 0.65
N ARG A 264 16.06 15.68 0.87
CA ARG A 264 16.81 15.79 2.13
C ARG A 264 16.27 16.83 3.09
N LEU A 265 15.48 17.75 2.60
CA LEU A 265 15.02 18.88 3.37
C LEU A 265 13.51 19.03 3.21
N ILE A 266 12.80 18.92 4.31
CA ILE A 266 11.41 19.34 4.40
C ILE A 266 11.45 20.78 4.91
N THR A 267 11.14 21.74 4.03
CA THR A 267 10.98 23.15 4.42
C THR A 267 9.50 23.42 4.62
N GLY A 268 9.10 23.80 5.82
CA GLY A 268 7.72 24.11 6.19
C GLY A 268 7.60 24.36 7.69
N GLU A 269 6.50 24.90 8.12
CA GLU A 269 6.22 25.01 9.55
C GLU A 269 6.18 23.61 10.17
N PRO A 270 6.73 23.42 11.38
CA PRO A 270 6.69 22.13 12.06
C PRO A 270 5.22 21.76 12.31
N LEU A 271 4.78 20.65 11.70
CA LEU A 271 3.43 20.08 11.91
C LEU A 271 3.27 19.45 13.30
N LEU A 272 4.35 19.35 14.06
CA LEU A 272 4.35 18.78 15.40
C LEU A 272 4.64 19.88 16.42
N PRO A 273 3.97 19.86 17.58
CA PRO A 273 4.29 20.77 18.69
C PRO A 273 5.75 20.59 19.10
N PRO A 274 6.38 21.65 19.63
CA PRO A 274 7.76 21.57 20.14
C PRO A 274 7.87 20.41 21.15
N ILE A 275 8.92 19.63 21.01
CA ILE A 275 9.23 18.59 21.99
C ILE A 275 9.67 19.35 23.25
N ASP A 276 8.91 19.26 24.34
CA ASP A 276 9.39 19.67 25.65
C ASP A 276 10.64 18.83 25.97
N THR A 277 11.79 19.43 25.74
CA THR A 277 13.05 18.88 26.25
C THR A 277 13.01 19.07 27.75
N PRO A 278 13.13 17.98 28.56
CA PRO A 278 13.28 18.15 29.99
C PRO A 278 14.48 19.06 30.25
N GLU A 279 14.31 20.10 31.05
CA GLU A 279 15.41 20.95 31.50
C GLU A 279 16.51 20.05 32.10
N PRO A 280 17.78 20.30 31.78
CA PRO A 280 18.88 19.59 32.44
C PRO A 280 18.76 19.80 33.96
N PRO A 281 18.99 18.76 34.77
CA PRO A 281 18.97 18.91 36.23
C PRO A 281 19.99 19.97 36.66
N ALA A 282 19.54 20.88 37.53
CA ALA A 282 20.34 21.97 38.09
C ALA A 282 21.54 21.47 38.89
#